data_44a9cd56ff033ef730a9c3b90d84d680
#
_entry.id   44a9cd56ff033ef730a9c3b90d84d680
#
_cell.length_a   1.000
_cell.length_b   1.000
_cell.length_c   1.000
_cell.angle_alpha   90.00
_cell.angle_beta   90.00
_cell.angle_gamma   90.00
#
_symmetry.space_group_name_H-M   'P 1'
#
loop_
_entity.id
_entity.type
_entity.pdbx_description
1 polymer ?
#
loop_
_entity_poly.entity_id
_entity_poly.type
_entity_poly.pdbx_seq_one_letter_code
_entity_poly.pdbx_strand_id
1 'polypeptide(L)'
;ALLREHAVLDDLQAVAGAESSGIAPAAWLADVLDLPLQVVRKRAIGNRQIEGLVEPGAQVLLVDDMMAAGYSKHSFVDALLFAGAQVRHALVYFDYGTFEAAASLQARGVTLHALTNWQDILTVAHERQSFDTASLAELASFIQDPGAWSLAHGGIAQPGRPSVSPSAE
;
A
#
# COMPACT_ATOMS: atom_id res chain seq x y z
N ALA A 1 -15.88 8.42 3.22
CA ALA A 1 -15.84 9.28 2.05
C ALA A 1 -15.23 8.52 0.88
N LEU A 2 -13.89 8.44 0.72
CA LEU A 2 -13.17 7.88 -0.44
C LEU A 2 -13.75 6.53 -0.93
N LEU A 3 -13.78 5.50 -0.09
CA LEU A 3 -14.26 4.18 -0.48
C LEU A 3 -15.75 4.17 -0.86
N ARG A 4 -16.57 5.03 -0.25
CA ARG A 4 -18.00 5.16 -0.62
C ARG A 4 -18.18 5.83 -1.97
N GLU A 5 -17.38 6.84 -2.28
CA GLU A 5 -17.42 7.54 -3.56
C GLU A 5 -17.08 6.63 -4.74
N HIS A 6 -16.24 5.63 -4.50
CA HIS A 6 -15.85 4.64 -5.49
C HIS A 6 -16.65 3.33 -5.44
N ALA A 7 -17.77 3.29 -4.69
CA ALA A 7 -18.62 2.10 -4.50
C ALA A 7 -17.84 0.82 -4.07
N VAL A 8 -16.71 1.01 -3.36
CA VAL A 8 -15.85 -0.10 -2.94
C VAL A 8 -16.49 -0.91 -1.84
N LEU A 9 -17.37 -0.30 -1.04
CA LEU A 9 -17.92 -0.91 0.17
C LEU A 9 -19.03 -1.91 -0.09
N ASP A 10 -19.69 -1.84 -1.26
CA ASP A 10 -20.95 -2.55 -1.51
C ASP A 10 -20.80 -4.08 -1.51
N ASP A 11 -19.63 -4.56 -1.97
CA ASP A 11 -19.34 -5.99 -2.10
C ASP A 11 -18.30 -6.51 -1.08
N LEU A 12 -17.79 -5.66 -0.18
CA LEU A 12 -16.77 -6.05 0.78
C LEU A 12 -17.31 -7.04 1.82
N GLN A 13 -16.54 -8.10 2.06
CA GLN A 13 -16.87 -9.15 3.02
C GLN A 13 -15.81 -9.28 4.12
N ALA A 14 -14.62 -8.69 3.96
CA ALA A 14 -13.59 -8.62 4.98
C ALA A 14 -12.60 -7.49 4.71
N VAL A 15 -11.84 -7.13 5.75
CA VAL A 15 -10.72 -6.20 5.69
C VAL A 15 -9.44 -6.91 6.10
N ALA A 16 -8.37 -6.78 5.33
CA ALA A 16 -7.07 -7.39 5.60
C ALA A 16 -6.03 -6.31 5.89
N GLY A 17 -5.46 -6.32 7.08
CA GLY A 17 -4.35 -5.44 7.47
C GLY A 17 -3.00 -6.03 7.12
N ALA A 18 -2.18 -5.28 6.39
CA ALA A 18 -0.81 -5.67 6.07
C ALA A 18 0.11 -5.52 7.30
N GLU A 19 0.90 -6.53 7.61
CA GLU A 19 1.87 -6.49 8.71
C GLU A 19 2.96 -5.46 8.39
N SER A 20 3.30 -4.54 9.32
CA SER A 20 2.68 -4.33 10.64
C SER A 20 1.80 -3.07 10.69
N SER A 21 2.12 -2.06 9.89
CA SER A 21 1.52 -0.71 9.96
C SER A 21 0.07 -0.68 9.48
N GLY A 22 -0.32 -1.59 8.59
CA GLY A 22 -1.69 -1.71 8.10
C GLY A 22 -2.67 -2.36 9.07
N ILE A 23 -2.19 -3.01 10.15
CA ILE A 23 -3.06 -3.77 11.06
C ILE A 23 -4.01 -2.85 11.82
N ALA A 24 -3.49 -1.80 12.46
CA ALA A 24 -4.32 -0.89 13.25
C ALA A 24 -5.38 -0.17 12.41
N PRO A 25 -5.03 0.45 11.26
CA PRO A 25 -6.04 1.08 10.40
C PRO A 25 -7.05 0.08 9.83
N ALA A 26 -6.63 -1.14 9.51
CA ALA A 26 -7.55 -2.18 9.07
C ALA A 26 -8.54 -2.59 10.16
N ALA A 27 -8.07 -2.70 11.41
CA ALA A 27 -8.93 -3.01 12.55
C ALA A 27 -10.00 -1.94 12.79
N TRP A 28 -9.62 -0.65 12.74
CA TRP A 28 -10.59 0.44 12.86
C TRP A 28 -11.60 0.46 11.70
N LEU A 29 -11.13 0.16 10.50
CA LEU A 29 -12.01 0.13 9.33
C LEU A 29 -12.97 -1.08 9.39
N ALA A 30 -12.47 -2.25 9.79
CA ALA A 30 -13.27 -3.45 9.98
C ALA A 30 -14.37 -3.25 11.03
N ASP A 31 -14.04 -2.62 12.18
CA ASP A 31 -14.99 -2.26 13.23
C ASP A 31 -16.07 -1.32 12.71
N VAL A 32 -15.70 -0.24 12.04
CA VAL A 32 -16.67 0.74 11.47
C VAL A 32 -17.57 0.14 10.40
N LEU A 33 -17.10 -0.86 9.67
CA LEU A 33 -17.84 -1.52 8.59
C LEU A 33 -18.59 -2.77 9.07
N ASP A 34 -18.41 -3.19 10.31
CA ASP A 34 -18.90 -4.46 10.86
C ASP A 34 -18.48 -5.67 10.00
N LEU A 35 -17.20 -5.69 9.61
CA LEU A 35 -16.61 -6.73 8.78
C LEU A 35 -15.51 -7.49 9.52
N PRO A 36 -15.29 -8.78 9.20
CA PRO A 36 -14.16 -9.54 9.72
C PRO A 36 -12.81 -8.90 9.42
N LEU A 37 -11.90 -8.92 10.40
CA LEU A 37 -10.51 -8.54 10.24
C LEU A 37 -9.65 -9.76 9.94
N GLN A 38 -8.77 -9.61 8.96
CA GLN A 38 -7.67 -10.53 8.68
C GLN A 38 -6.33 -9.81 8.83
N VAL A 39 -5.26 -10.51 9.15
CA VAL A 39 -3.91 -9.97 9.16
C VAL A 39 -3.06 -10.74 8.15
N VAL A 40 -2.44 -10.01 7.21
CA VAL A 40 -1.53 -10.61 6.23
C VAL A 40 -0.09 -10.35 6.66
N ARG A 41 0.64 -11.41 6.94
CA ARG A 41 2.03 -11.35 7.38
C ARG A 41 2.98 -11.12 6.22
N LYS A 42 4.10 -10.46 6.48
CA LYS A 42 5.21 -10.30 5.51
C LYS A 42 5.83 -11.65 5.12
N ARG A 43 5.81 -12.60 6.06
CA ARG A 43 6.32 -13.96 5.87
C ARG A 43 5.36 -14.97 6.49
N ALA A 44 5.26 -16.13 5.89
CA ALA A 44 4.51 -17.23 6.47
C ALA A 44 5.14 -17.69 7.79
N ILE A 45 4.29 -18.05 8.75
CA ILE A 45 4.69 -18.78 9.95
C ILE A 45 4.17 -20.21 9.79
N GLY A 46 5.10 -21.15 9.64
CA GLY A 46 4.76 -22.48 9.14
C GLY A 46 4.15 -22.41 7.74
N ASN A 47 2.94 -22.89 7.57
CA ASN A 47 2.21 -22.86 6.29
C ASN A 47 1.16 -21.73 6.22
N ARG A 48 1.12 -20.81 7.18
CA ARG A 48 0.11 -19.75 7.28
C ARG A 48 0.75 -18.39 7.14
N GLN A 49 0.26 -17.62 6.18
CA GLN A 49 0.63 -16.21 6.00
C GLN A 49 -0.52 -15.27 6.39
N ILE A 50 -1.72 -15.80 6.60
CA ILE A 50 -2.89 -15.02 6.98
C ILE A 50 -3.40 -15.51 8.34
N GLU A 51 -3.67 -14.56 9.23
CA GLU A 51 -4.40 -14.77 10.48
C GLU A 51 -5.83 -14.27 10.31
N GLY A 52 -6.77 -15.01 10.86
CA GLY A 52 -8.20 -14.83 10.64
C GLY A 52 -8.75 -15.82 9.61
N LEU A 53 -10.06 -15.85 9.53
CA LEU A 53 -10.78 -16.73 8.58
C LEU A 53 -10.84 -16.05 7.22
N VAL A 54 -10.48 -16.77 6.17
CA VAL A 54 -10.68 -16.36 4.78
C VAL A 54 -11.75 -17.25 4.17
N GLU A 55 -12.92 -16.69 3.90
CA GLU A 55 -13.97 -17.41 3.19
C GLU A 55 -13.62 -17.48 1.69
N PRO A 56 -13.72 -18.66 1.06
CA PRO A 56 -13.41 -18.80 -0.36
C PRO A 56 -14.27 -17.87 -1.22
N GLY A 57 -13.62 -17.09 -2.08
CA GLY A 57 -14.28 -16.12 -2.97
C GLY A 57 -14.65 -14.79 -2.31
N ALA A 58 -14.41 -14.62 -1.01
CA ALA A 58 -14.72 -13.37 -0.32
C ALA A 58 -13.97 -12.18 -0.91
N GLN A 59 -14.66 -11.07 -1.09
CA GLN A 59 -14.08 -9.79 -1.50
C GLN A 59 -13.37 -9.14 -0.30
N VAL A 60 -12.07 -9.01 -0.37
CA VAL A 60 -11.24 -8.51 0.73
C VAL A 60 -10.59 -7.19 0.33
N LEU A 61 -10.72 -6.16 1.17
CA LEU A 61 -9.98 -4.91 1.05
C LEU A 61 -8.62 -5.07 1.74
N LEU A 62 -7.54 -4.94 0.99
CA LEU A 62 -6.18 -4.85 1.57
C LEU A 62 -5.93 -3.43 2.07
N VAL A 63 -5.50 -3.29 3.33
CA VAL A 63 -5.19 -2.00 3.97
C VAL A 63 -3.73 -1.99 4.42
N ASP A 64 -3.01 -0.90 4.09
CA ASP A 64 -1.66 -0.65 4.58
C ASP A 64 -1.43 0.84 4.82
N ASP A 65 -0.27 1.22 5.36
CA ASP A 65 0.07 2.61 5.65
C ASP A 65 0.47 3.37 4.39
N MET A 66 1.34 2.81 3.56
CA MET A 66 1.90 3.52 2.42
C MET A 66 2.20 2.60 1.23
N MET A 67 2.25 3.22 0.06
CA MET A 67 2.70 2.63 -1.19
C MET A 67 3.93 3.39 -1.71
N ALA A 68 5.06 2.69 -1.85
CA ALA A 68 6.22 3.19 -2.57
C ALA A 68 6.45 2.34 -3.82
N ALA A 69 7.49 1.49 -3.86
CA ALA A 69 7.75 0.62 -5.01
C ALA A 69 6.81 -0.60 -5.14
N GLY A 70 5.92 -0.85 -4.16
CA GLY A 70 4.83 -1.82 -4.24
C GLY A 70 5.18 -3.29 -3.98
N TYR A 71 6.43 -3.65 -3.79
CA TYR A 71 6.86 -5.06 -3.66
C TYR A 71 6.11 -5.84 -2.57
N SER A 72 5.93 -5.26 -1.39
CA SER A 72 5.20 -5.90 -0.31
C SER A 72 3.71 -6.08 -0.62
N LYS A 73 3.10 -5.10 -1.34
CA LYS A 73 1.68 -5.17 -1.70
C LYS A 73 1.39 -6.34 -2.63
N HIS A 74 2.26 -6.60 -3.61
CA HIS A 74 2.14 -7.78 -4.47
C HIS A 74 2.16 -9.08 -3.65
N SER A 75 3.09 -9.19 -2.70
CA SER A 75 3.18 -10.37 -1.82
C SER A 75 1.93 -10.55 -0.95
N PHE A 76 1.36 -9.47 -0.42
CA PHE A 76 0.14 -9.53 0.38
C PHE A 76 -1.08 -9.91 -0.47
N VAL A 77 -1.20 -9.36 -1.67
CA VAL A 77 -2.24 -9.75 -2.63
C VAL A 77 -2.11 -11.23 -3.00
N ASP A 78 -0.89 -11.70 -3.28
CA ASP A 78 -0.64 -13.11 -3.60
C ASP A 78 -1.07 -14.04 -2.45
N ALA A 79 -0.75 -13.67 -1.21
CA ALA A 79 -1.13 -14.45 -0.03
C ALA A 79 -2.65 -14.56 0.14
N LEU A 80 -3.38 -13.45 -0.07
CA LEU A 80 -4.84 -13.42 0.01
C LEU A 80 -5.47 -14.25 -1.11
N LEU A 81 -4.99 -14.09 -2.35
CA LEU A 81 -5.47 -14.89 -3.49
C LEU A 81 -5.19 -16.38 -3.30
N PHE A 82 -4.00 -16.74 -2.79
CA PHE A 82 -3.65 -18.12 -2.48
C PHE A 82 -4.56 -18.73 -1.41
N ALA A 83 -4.99 -17.93 -0.43
CA ALA A 83 -5.94 -18.35 0.59
C ALA A 83 -7.39 -18.45 0.08
N GLY A 84 -7.65 -18.12 -1.18
CA GLY A 84 -8.96 -18.20 -1.82
C GLY A 84 -9.78 -16.92 -1.80
N ALA A 85 -9.26 -15.81 -1.26
CA ALA A 85 -9.92 -14.51 -1.32
C ALA A 85 -9.88 -13.90 -2.73
N GLN A 86 -10.69 -12.89 -2.94
CA GLN A 86 -10.59 -11.98 -4.08
C GLN A 86 -10.19 -10.59 -3.57
N VAL A 87 -9.20 -9.98 -4.23
CA VAL A 87 -8.70 -8.65 -3.88
C VAL A 87 -8.83 -7.76 -5.11
N ARG A 88 -9.78 -6.84 -5.09
CA ARG A 88 -10.01 -5.86 -6.15
C ARG A 88 -9.58 -4.46 -5.76
N HIS A 89 -9.42 -4.21 -4.46
CA HIS A 89 -9.13 -2.91 -3.91
C HIS A 89 -8.05 -2.99 -2.84
N ALA A 90 -7.13 -2.02 -2.86
CA ALA A 90 -6.18 -1.77 -1.80
C ALA A 90 -6.31 -0.32 -1.34
N LEU A 91 -6.25 -0.07 -0.03
CA LEU A 91 -6.26 1.25 0.58
C LEU A 91 -4.94 1.52 1.26
N VAL A 92 -4.34 2.68 0.99
CA VAL A 92 -3.20 3.19 1.73
C VAL A 92 -3.47 4.61 2.21
N TYR A 93 -2.78 5.03 3.25
CA TYR A 93 -2.85 6.41 3.69
C TYR A 93 -2.05 7.33 2.80
N PHE A 94 -0.89 6.84 2.35
CA PHE A 94 0.02 7.61 1.54
C PHE A 94 0.52 6.83 0.32
N ASP A 95 0.34 7.42 -0.87
CA ASP A 95 0.97 6.91 -2.09
C ASP A 95 2.13 7.83 -2.48
N TYR A 96 3.31 7.27 -2.66
CA TYR A 96 4.45 8.03 -3.17
C TYR A 96 4.20 8.57 -4.58
N GLY A 97 3.46 7.83 -5.43
CA GLY A 97 3.15 8.22 -6.80
C GLY A 97 4.38 8.37 -7.71
N THR A 98 5.56 7.99 -7.22
CA THR A 98 6.85 8.17 -7.90
C THR A 98 7.34 6.92 -8.61
N PHE A 99 6.72 5.79 -8.35
CA PHE A 99 7.01 4.49 -8.96
C PHE A 99 5.74 3.96 -9.64
N GLU A 100 5.86 3.12 -10.64
CA GLU A 100 4.71 2.54 -11.35
C GLU A 100 3.95 1.47 -10.51
N ALA A 101 3.96 1.62 -9.19
CA ALA A 101 3.40 0.63 -8.28
C ALA A 101 1.88 0.53 -8.38
N ALA A 102 1.18 1.65 -8.51
CA ALA A 102 -0.27 1.67 -8.71
C ALA A 102 -0.66 1.04 -10.05
N ALA A 103 0.04 1.36 -11.14
CA ALA A 103 -0.17 0.76 -12.46
C ALA A 103 0.10 -0.75 -12.44
N SER A 104 1.11 -1.18 -11.71
CA SER A 104 1.45 -2.60 -11.52
C SER A 104 0.37 -3.38 -10.76
N LEU A 105 -0.26 -2.80 -9.74
CA LEU A 105 -1.43 -3.38 -9.07
C LEU A 105 -2.66 -3.40 -10.00
N GLN A 106 -2.89 -2.30 -10.72
CA GLN A 106 -4.00 -2.20 -11.66
C GLN A 106 -3.92 -3.26 -12.76
N ALA A 107 -2.72 -3.56 -13.27
CA ALA A 107 -2.49 -4.65 -14.24
C ALA A 107 -2.89 -6.04 -13.69
N ARG A 108 -2.98 -6.18 -12.37
CA ARG A 108 -3.47 -7.39 -11.67
C ARG A 108 -4.95 -7.30 -11.26
N GLY A 109 -5.66 -6.27 -11.72
CA GLY A 109 -7.06 -6.04 -11.38
C GLY A 109 -7.28 -5.48 -9.96
N VAL A 110 -6.24 -4.93 -9.32
CA VAL A 110 -6.32 -4.31 -7.99
C VAL A 110 -6.22 -2.80 -8.12
N THR A 111 -7.29 -2.09 -7.79
CA THR A 111 -7.32 -0.63 -7.75
C THR A 111 -6.76 -0.13 -6.44
N LEU A 112 -5.74 0.74 -6.51
CA LEU A 112 -5.21 1.43 -5.35
C LEU A 112 -6.03 2.68 -5.02
N HIS A 113 -6.41 2.82 -3.76
CA HIS A 113 -6.99 4.02 -3.17
C HIS A 113 -6.00 4.61 -2.19
N ALA A 114 -5.68 5.90 -2.31
CA ALA A 114 -4.81 6.60 -1.39
C ALA A 114 -5.52 7.81 -0.79
N LEU A 115 -5.28 8.09 0.49
CA LEU A 115 -5.84 9.29 1.12
C LEU A 115 -5.08 10.55 0.71
N THR A 116 -3.78 10.43 0.45
CA THR A 116 -2.92 11.54 0.01
C THR A 116 -1.66 11.00 -0.69
N ASN A 117 -0.95 11.89 -1.36
CA ASN A 117 0.28 11.60 -2.08
C ASN A 117 1.26 12.80 -1.98
N TRP A 118 2.47 12.65 -2.54
CA TRP A 118 3.45 13.73 -2.55
C TRP A 118 2.98 14.99 -3.29
N GLN A 119 2.19 14.85 -4.35
CA GLN A 119 1.69 16.01 -5.10
C GLN A 119 0.74 16.86 -4.27
N ASP A 120 -0.14 16.21 -3.48
CA ASP A 120 -1.03 16.90 -2.55
C ASP A 120 -0.23 17.66 -1.48
N ILE A 121 0.82 17.01 -0.94
CA ILE A 121 1.70 17.64 0.06
C ILE A 121 2.43 18.83 -0.53
N LEU A 122 3.00 18.73 -1.74
CA LEU A 122 3.66 19.85 -2.40
C LEU A 122 2.71 21.03 -2.62
N THR A 123 1.50 20.75 -3.10
CA THR A 123 0.49 21.77 -3.34
C THR A 123 0.19 22.56 -2.06
N VAL A 124 -0.11 21.86 -0.97
CA VAL A 124 -0.40 22.49 0.31
C VAL A 124 0.83 23.20 0.89
N ALA A 125 2.03 22.63 0.74
CA ALA A 125 3.26 23.25 1.22
C ALA A 125 3.57 24.56 0.51
N HIS A 126 3.34 24.64 -0.80
CA HIS A 126 3.43 25.87 -1.58
C HIS A 126 2.40 26.92 -1.13
N GLU A 127 1.13 26.54 -1.03
CA GLU A 127 0.06 27.44 -0.61
C GLU A 127 0.29 28.03 0.78
N ARG A 128 0.80 27.21 1.71
CA ARG A 128 1.05 27.60 3.10
C ARG A 128 2.42 28.19 3.34
N GLN A 129 3.29 28.21 2.33
CA GLN A 129 4.70 28.64 2.47
C GLN A 129 5.41 27.91 3.64
N SER A 130 5.15 26.62 3.80
CA SER A 130 5.62 25.81 4.93
C SER A 130 7.13 25.54 4.89
N PHE A 131 7.73 25.61 3.70
CA PHE A 131 9.15 25.38 3.45
C PHE A 131 9.71 26.45 2.51
N ASP A 132 11.02 26.63 2.54
CA ASP A 132 11.70 27.51 1.58
C ASP A 132 11.66 26.95 0.14
N THR A 133 11.88 27.82 -0.82
CA THR A 133 11.79 27.48 -2.26
C THR A 133 12.80 26.41 -2.65
N ALA A 134 13.98 26.35 -2.05
CA ALA A 134 15.01 25.37 -2.37
C ALA A 134 14.59 23.98 -1.91
N SER A 135 14.05 23.84 -0.70
CA SER A 135 13.51 22.59 -0.17
C SER A 135 12.34 22.05 -1.00
N LEU A 136 11.44 22.95 -1.44
CA LEU A 136 10.31 22.54 -2.30
C LEU A 136 10.79 22.11 -3.70
N ALA A 137 11.79 22.76 -4.27
CA ALA A 137 12.37 22.38 -5.55
C ALA A 137 13.09 21.03 -5.46
N GLU A 138 13.79 20.78 -4.36
CA GLU A 138 14.46 19.50 -4.08
C GLU A 138 13.46 18.35 -3.99
N LEU A 139 12.37 18.54 -3.25
CA LEU A 139 11.29 17.55 -3.15
C LEU A 139 10.61 17.32 -4.51
N ALA A 140 10.36 18.37 -5.28
CA ALA A 140 9.79 18.26 -6.61
C ALA A 140 10.70 17.44 -7.55
N SER A 141 12.02 17.65 -7.48
CA SER A 141 13.01 16.87 -8.22
C SER A 141 12.98 15.39 -7.86
N PHE A 142 12.91 15.07 -6.57
CA PHE A 142 12.74 13.69 -6.09
C PHE A 142 11.46 13.04 -6.63
N ILE A 143 10.34 13.74 -6.56
CA ILE A 143 9.03 13.22 -7.03
C ILE A 143 9.06 12.95 -8.54
N GLN A 144 9.72 13.81 -9.30
CA GLN A 144 9.80 13.71 -10.76
C GLN A 144 10.64 12.49 -11.20
N ASP A 145 11.80 12.28 -10.59
CA ASP A 145 12.70 11.16 -10.89
C ASP A 145 13.48 10.74 -9.63
N PRO A 146 12.90 9.82 -8.81
CA PRO A 146 13.55 9.33 -7.59
C PRO A 146 14.89 8.64 -7.85
N GLY A 147 15.03 7.99 -9.01
CA GLY A 147 16.25 7.28 -9.39
C GLY A 147 17.39 8.25 -9.68
N ALA A 148 17.14 9.25 -10.52
CA ALA A 148 18.12 10.30 -10.82
C ALA A 148 18.47 11.11 -9.58
N TRP A 149 17.47 11.46 -8.76
CA TRP A 149 17.68 12.17 -7.49
C TRP A 149 18.58 11.36 -6.54
N SER A 150 18.28 10.06 -6.38
CA SER A 150 19.09 9.16 -5.52
C SER A 150 20.55 9.07 -5.97
N LEU A 151 20.78 8.93 -7.28
CA LEU A 151 22.14 8.92 -7.86
C LEU A 151 22.89 10.22 -7.58
N ALA A 152 22.24 11.36 -7.76
CA ALA A 152 22.84 12.67 -7.50
C ALA A 152 23.25 12.85 -6.02
N HIS A 153 22.61 12.11 -5.10
CA HIS A 153 22.87 12.12 -3.67
C HIS A 153 23.67 10.91 -3.16
N GLY A 154 24.36 10.20 -4.07
CA GLY A 154 25.22 9.07 -3.71
C GLY A 154 24.50 7.75 -3.41
N GLY A 155 23.22 7.65 -3.77
CA GLY A 155 22.41 6.45 -3.63
C GLY A 155 22.39 5.58 -4.89
N ILE A 156 21.33 4.78 -5.06
CA ILE A 156 21.12 3.85 -6.18
C ILE A 156 19.94 4.30 -7.05
N ALA A 157 19.98 4.00 -8.35
CA ALA A 157 18.95 4.43 -9.30
C ALA A 157 17.60 3.70 -9.13
N GLN A 158 17.61 2.47 -8.61
CA GLN A 158 16.40 1.67 -8.44
C GLN A 158 16.33 1.11 -7.02
N PRO A 159 15.13 1.11 -6.39
CA PRO A 159 14.96 0.45 -5.11
C PRO A 159 15.29 -1.04 -5.26
N GLY A 160 16.26 -1.52 -4.50
CA GLY A 160 16.58 -2.94 -4.45
C GLY A 160 15.37 -3.76 -4.00
N ARG A 161 15.14 -4.93 -4.63
CA ARG A 161 14.22 -5.91 -4.04
C ARG A 161 14.70 -6.22 -2.62
N PRO A 162 13.80 -6.25 -1.63
CA PRO A 162 14.17 -6.73 -0.31
C PRO A 162 14.83 -8.11 -0.46
N SER A 163 16.07 -8.25 0.03
CA SER A 163 16.73 -9.54 0.05
C SER A 163 15.90 -10.50 0.91
N VAL A 164 15.38 -11.54 0.29
CA VAL A 164 14.78 -12.65 1.04
C VAL A 164 15.98 -13.37 1.67
N SER A 165 16.25 -13.09 2.94
CA SER A 165 17.21 -13.93 3.68
C SER A 165 16.66 -15.35 3.70
N PRO A 166 17.45 -16.36 3.29
CA PRO A 166 17.01 -17.74 3.41
C PRO A 166 16.71 -18.02 4.88
N SER A 167 15.55 -18.62 5.12
CA SER A 167 15.16 -19.12 6.44
C SER A 167 16.28 -20.02 6.95
N ALA A 168 16.85 -19.71 8.09
CA ALA A 168 17.64 -20.71 8.82
C ALA A 168 16.65 -21.85 9.18
N GLU A 169 17.01 -23.04 8.76
CA GLU A 169 16.37 -24.30 9.09
C GLU A 169 16.34 -24.54 10.61
#